data_4310ca878da2f31b9619ceb187aca1f8
#
_entry.id   4310ca878da2f31b9619ceb187aca1f8
#
_cell.length_a   1.000
_cell.length_b   1.000
_cell.length_c   1.000
_cell.angle_alpha   90.00
_cell.angle_beta   90.00
_cell.angle_gamma   90.00
#
_symmetry.space_group_name_H-M   'P 1'
#
loop_
_entity.id
_entity.type
_entity.pdbx_description
1 polymer ?
#
loop_
_entity_poly.entity_id
_entity_poly.type
_entity_poly.pdbx_seq_one_letter_code
_entity_poly.pdbx_strand_id
1 'polypeptide(L)' 'SAAVQEYTVVQGDTLTKICRQYYGNLGRLAEICALNGIQEGDIIFPGQKIKLPQ' A
#
# COMPACT_ATOMS: atom_id res chain seq x y z
N SER A 1 1.97 3.48 -20.04
CA SER A 1 1.42 2.53 -19.10
C SER A 1 1.68 3.00 -17.70
N ALA A 2 0.78 2.68 -16.83
CA ALA A 2 0.91 3.06 -15.45
C ALA A 2 2.11 2.38 -14.82
N ALA A 3 2.97 3.14 -14.20
CA ALA A 3 4.09 2.58 -13.48
C ALA A 3 3.60 2.18 -12.09
N VAL A 4 2.87 1.07 -12.05
CA VAL A 4 2.29 0.57 -10.81
C VAL A 4 2.97 -0.73 -10.44
N GLN A 5 3.41 -0.81 -9.19
CA GLN A 5 3.95 -2.05 -8.64
C GLN A 5 2.86 -2.77 -7.88
N GLU A 6 2.96 -4.08 -7.82
CA GLU A 6 2.03 -4.88 -7.04
C GLU A 6 2.80 -5.50 -5.88
N TYR A 7 2.25 -5.34 -4.68
CA TYR A 7 2.86 -5.87 -3.47
C TYR A 7 1.92 -6.88 -2.84
N THR A 8 2.43 -8.05 -2.50
CA THR A 8 1.64 -9.06 -1.80
C THR A 8 1.83 -8.88 -0.30
N VAL A 9 0.72 -8.64 0.38
CA VAL A 9 0.74 -8.41 1.84
C VAL A 9 1.17 -9.69 2.54
N VAL A 10 2.04 -9.55 3.53
CA VAL A 10 2.43 -10.66 4.40
C VAL A 10 1.91 -10.38 5.80
N GLN A 11 1.89 -11.42 6.61
CA GLN A 11 1.36 -11.31 7.97
C GLN A 11 2.11 -10.23 8.74
N GLY A 12 1.37 -9.39 9.43
CA GLY A 12 1.93 -8.31 10.22
C GLY A 12 2.08 -6.99 9.48
N ASP A 13 1.79 -6.97 8.18
CA ASP A 13 1.89 -5.74 7.40
C ASP A 13 0.71 -4.82 7.65
N THR A 14 0.99 -3.51 7.56
CA THR A 14 -0.05 -2.48 7.57
C THR A 14 0.25 -1.53 6.41
N LEU A 15 -0.76 -0.75 6.00
CA LEU A 15 -0.56 0.23 4.94
C LEU A 15 0.52 1.24 5.30
N THR A 16 0.54 1.68 6.54
CA THR A 16 1.56 2.62 7.03
C THR A 16 2.96 2.01 6.89
N LYS A 17 3.09 0.77 7.31
CA LYS A 17 4.37 0.09 7.26
C LYS A 17 4.84 -0.08 5.82
N ILE A 18 3.95 -0.49 4.93
CA ILE A 18 4.28 -0.66 3.51
C ILE A 18 4.71 0.66 2.90
N CYS A 19 3.98 1.73 3.19
CA CYS A 19 4.31 3.05 2.65
C CYS A 19 5.69 3.50 3.12
N ARG A 20 6.00 3.33 4.39
CA ARG A 20 7.32 3.70 4.90
C ARG A 20 8.42 2.88 4.28
N GLN A 21 8.17 1.59 4.10
CA GLN A 21 9.17 0.69 3.56
C GLN A 21 9.53 1.04 2.12
N TYR A 22 8.54 1.44 1.33
CA TYR A 22 8.74 1.70 -0.09
C TYR A 22 9.14 3.14 -0.40
N TYR A 23 8.65 4.08 0.40
CA TYR A 23 8.84 5.51 0.09
C TYR A 23 9.58 6.27 1.19
N GLY A 24 9.86 5.61 2.31
CA GLY A 24 10.60 6.22 3.41
C GLY A 24 9.79 7.19 4.26
N ASN A 25 8.53 7.45 3.89
CA ASN A 25 7.67 8.35 4.65
C ASN A 25 6.22 8.02 4.31
N LEU A 26 5.28 8.78 4.89
CA LEU A 26 3.86 8.53 4.71
C LEU A 26 3.21 9.47 3.71
N GLY A 27 4.02 10.21 2.95
CA GLY A 27 3.48 11.20 2.03
C GLY A 27 2.65 10.62 0.90
N ARG A 28 2.82 9.35 0.60
CA ARG A 28 2.07 8.69 -0.47
C ARG A 28 0.97 7.76 0.04
N LEU A 29 0.71 7.78 1.33
CA LEU A 29 -0.27 6.87 1.90
C LEU A 29 -1.67 7.08 1.29
N ALA A 30 -2.08 8.33 1.18
CA ALA A 30 -3.38 8.64 0.59
C ALA A 30 -3.45 8.20 -0.87
N GLU A 31 -2.35 8.32 -1.59
CA GLU A 31 -2.28 7.90 -2.98
C GLU A 31 -2.42 6.38 -3.10
N ILE A 32 -1.76 5.64 -2.22
CA ILE A 32 -1.88 4.19 -2.18
C ILE A 32 -3.33 3.79 -1.92
N CYS A 33 -3.96 4.43 -0.95
CA CYS A 33 -5.34 4.13 -0.61
C CYS A 33 -6.28 4.42 -1.78
N ALA A 34 -6.11 5.55 -2.43
CA ALA A 34 -6.96 5.92 -3.56
C ALA A 34 -6.79 4.95 -4.71
N LEU A 35 -5.56 4.53 -4.96
CA LEU A 35 -5.27 3.60 -6.05
C LEU A 35 -5.91 2.24 -5.83
N ASN A 36 -6.07 1.83 -4.58
CA ASN A 36 -6.60 0.52 -4.24
C ASN A 36 -8.06 0.55 -3.79
N GLY A 37 -8.68 1.73 -3.74
CA GLY A 37 -10.07 1.85 -3.33
C GLY A 37 -10.28 1.54 -1.85
N ILE A 38 -9.29 1.78 -1.02
CA ILE A 38 -9.37 1.53 0.42
C ILE A 38 -9.07 2.82 1.18
N GLN A 39 -9.27 2.78 2.50
CA GLN A 39 -9.01 3.93 3.36
C GLN A 39 -7.82 3.65 4.26
N GLU A 40 -7.26 4.73 4.82
CA GLU A 40 -6.02 4.61 5.59
C GLU A 40 -6.16 3.71 6.81
N GLY A 41 -7.34 3.66 7.40
CA GLY A 41 -7.57 2.83 8.56
C GLY A 41 -8.00 1.41 8.25
N ASP A 42 -8.09 1.06 6.98
CA ASP A 42 -8.57 -0.27 6.61
C ASP A 42 -7.56 -1.34 6.99
N ILE A 43 -8.09 -2.53 7.29
CA ILE A 43 -7.28 -3.69 7.59
C ILE A 43 -6.98 -4.42 6.30
N ILE A 44 -5.72 -4.80 6.13
CA ILE A 44 -5.30 -5.62 4.98
C ILE A 44 -4.89 -6.99 5.49
N PHE A 45 -4.96 -7.97 4.61
CA PHE A 45 -4.78 -9.37 5.00
C PHE A 45 -3.62 -10.00 4.25
N PRO A 46 -2.93 -10.98 4.85
CA PRO A 46 -1.87 -11.71 4.15
C PRO A 46 -2.39 -12.29 2.84
N GLY A 47 -1.60 -12.18 1.79
CA GLY A 47 -1.97 -12.65 0.48
C GLY A 47 -2.72 -11.65 -0.36
N GLN A 48 -3.19 -10.56 0.24
CA GLN A 48 -3.88 -9.50 -0.50
C GLN A 48 -2.88 -8.76 -1.39
N LYS A 49 -3.32 -8.37 -2.57
CA LYS A 49 -2.47 -7.64 -3.50
C LYS A 49 -2.77 -6.16 -3.40
N ILE A 50 -1.73 -5.38 -3.18
CA ILE A 50 -1.82 -3.92 -3.05
C ILE A 50 -1.05 -3.29 -4.20
N LYS A 51 -1.68 -2.36 -4.90
CA LYS A 51 -1.02 -1.61 -5.96
C LYS A 51 -0.30 -0.43 -5.35
N LEU A 52 0.95 -0.26 -5.71
CA LEU A 52 1.77 0.83 -5.20
C LEU A 52 2.12 1.77 -6.35
N PRO A 53 1.87 3.08 -6.22
CA PRO A 53 2.27 4.04 -7.24
C PRO A 53 3.79 4.15 -7.30
N GLN A 54 4.29 4.46 -8.45
CA GLN A 54 5.72 4.72 -8.60
C GLN A 54 6.09 6.13 -8.26
#